data_45360348091c3642f68db3090af3e835
#
_entry.id   45360348091c3642f68db3090af3e835
#
_cell.length_a   1.000
_cell.length_b   1.000
_cell.length_c   1.000
_cell.angle_alpha   90.00
_cell.angle_beta   90.00
_cell.angle_gamma   90.00
#
_symmetry.space_group_name_H-M   'P 1'
#
loop_
_entity.id
_entity.type
_entity.pdbx_description
1 polymer ?
#
loop_
_entity_poly.entity_id
_entity_poly.type
_entity_poly.pdbx_seq_one_letter_code
_entity_poly.pdbx_strand_id
1 'polypeptide(L)'
;MESQERETNYLSSPETNFVALVTGANKGIGFQIAKALAEKGYVVYVGSRNLQKGQEAATEIGGKAQALQLDVTDNSTITKAISKIQGDFGRLDLLVNNAAISNTGLRGRNLLETLSDQRASVASLEEVRAVWETNVFGVLAVSQAFLPLLKCSSSARIVNVSSALGSLTLNMDTSNPHRQMFDMVYGASKTALNGLTVSLAIELESLGIKVNAVSPGFTSTALNNFEGTESVEEGSREPVRVALEEDGPSGIFTGPDGVIVPW
;
A
#
# COMPACT_ATOMS: atom_id res chain seq x y z
N MET A 1 -27.66 59.01 3.05
CA MET A 1 -27.85 57.67 3.65
C MET A 1 -27.07 56.71 2.75
N GLU A 2 -25.79 56.54 3.07
CA GLU A 2 -24.88 55.62 2.36
C GLU A 2 -24.88 54.29 3.11
N SER A 3 -25.35 53.25 2.43
CA SER A 3 -25.29 51.84 2.89
C SER A 3 -23.90 51.31 2.61
N GLN A 4 -23.10 51.17 3.65
CA GLN A 4 -21.84 50.43 3.63
C GLN A 4 -22.14 48.92 3.55
N GLU A 5 -21.90 48.32 2.41
CA GLU A 5 -21.78 46.89 2.22
C GLU A 5 -20.51 46.39 2.95
N ARG A 6 -20.71 45.59 3.99
CA ARG A 6 -19.63 44.88 4.64
C ARG A 6 -19.29 43.66 3.76
N GLU A 7 -18.18 43.76 3.03
CA GLU A 7 -17.52 42.59 2.47
C GLU A 7 -17.08 41.65 3.62
N THR A 8 -17.79 40.56 3.78
CA THR A 8 -17.34 39.43 4.63
C THR A 8 -16.20 38.73 3.91
N ASN A 9 -14.98 39.07 4.31
CA ASN A 9 -13.78 38.28 4.01
C ASN A 9 -13.98 36.86 4.54
N TYR A 10 -14.35 35.91 3.69
CA TYR A 10 -14.19 34.50 3.94
C TYR A 10 -12.68 34.22 3.99
N LEU A 11 -12.13 34.25 5.18
CA LEU A 11 -10.83 33.62 5.45
C LEU A 11 -10.99 32.14 5.12
N SER A 12 -10.47 31.74 3.97
CA SER A 12 -10.27 30.32 3.66
C SER A 12 -9.50 29.70 4.82
N SER A 13 -10.10 28.74 5.49
CA SER A 13 -9.41 27.88 6.44
C SER A 13 -8.10 27.41 5.80
N PRO A 14 -6.97 27.36 6.52
CA PRO A 14 -5.73 26.87 5.93
C PRO A 14 -6.01 25.48 5.39
N GLU A 15 -5.79 25.27 4.07
CA GLU A 15 -5.87 23.95 3.45
C GLU A 15 -4.91 23.03 4.22
N THR A 16 -5.45 22.20 5.09
CA THR A 16 -4.68 21.16 5.76
C THR A 16 -4.32 20.12 4.69
N ASN A 17 -3.15 20.29 4.07
CA ASN A 17 -2.65 19.33 3.10
C ASN A 17 -2.34 18.01 3.81
N PHE A 18 -3.17 17.01 3.65
CA PHE A 18 -2.85 15.65 4.10
C PHE A 18 -1.60 15.15 3.38
N VAL A 19 -0.73 14.48 4.12
CA VAL A 19 0.56 13.94 3.63
C VAL A 19 0.46 12.43 3.54
N ALA A 20 0.69 11.89 2.35
CA ALA A 20 0.67 10.46 2.09
C ALA A 20 2.01 9.94 1.58
N LEU A 21 2.38 8.74 2.00
CA LEU A 21 3.47 7.96 1.43
C LEU A 21 2.90 6.67 0.82
N VAL A 22 3.21 6.42 -0.46
CA VAL A 22 2.86 5.17 -1.14
C VAL A 22 4.14 4.46 -1.55
N THR A 23 4.41 3.29 -0.97
CA THR A 23 5.61 2.50 -1.32
C THR A 23 5.42 1.78 -2.66
N GLY A 24 6.48 1.67 -3.48
CA GLY A 24 6.38 1.03 -4.79
C GLY A 24 5.45 1.74 -5.78
N ALA A 25 5.35 3.06 -5.70
CA ALA A 25 4.37 3.87 -6.43
C ALA A 25 4.83 4.34 -7.82
N ASN A 26 5.97 3.87 -8.32
CA ASN A 26 6.46 4.27 -9.63
C ASN A 26 5.79 3.56 -10.82
N LYS A 27 4.85 2.65 -10.58
CA LYS A 27 4.07 1.92 -11.60
C LYS A 27 2.91 1.15 -10.99
N GLY A 28 2.01 0.65 -11.86
CA GLY A 28 0.95 -0.30 -11.49
C GLY A 28 -0.04 0.29 -10.46
N ILE A 29 -0.53 -0.56 -9.54
CA ILE A 29 -1.52 -0.20 -8.53
C ILE A 29 -1.02 0.96 -7.65
N GLY A 30 0.24 0.93 -7.20
CA GLY A 30 0.80 2.00 -6.37
C GLY A 30 0.82 3.36 -7.07
N PHE A 31 1.06 3.40 -8.38
CA PHE A 31 0.99 4.61 -9.18
C PHE A 31 -0.44 5.17 -9.22
N GLN A 32 -1.44 4.32 -9.46
CA GLN A 32 -2.83 4.74 -9.49
C GLN A 32 -3.33 5.22 -8.11
N ILE A 33 -2.91 4.55 -7.03
CA ILE A 33 -3.19 5.02 -5.67
C ILE A 33 -2.61 6.42 -5.46
N ALA A 34 -1.33 6.61 -5.79
CA ALA A 34 -0.65 7.90 -5.63
C ALA A 34 -1.33 9.01 -6.47
N LYS A 35 -1.73 8.69 -7.70
CA LYS A 35 -2.46 9.60 -8.59
C LYS A 35 -3.81 10.01 -8.00
N ALA A 36 -4.62 9.05 -7.58
CA ALA A 36 -5.93 9.31 -6.99
C ALA A 36 -5.83 10.16 -5.70
N LEU A 37 -4.82 9.93 -4.86
CA LEU A 37 -4.57 10.75 -3.67
C LEU A 37 -4.15 12.18 -4.04
N ALA A 38 -3.29 12.36 -5.05
CA ALA A 38 -2.88 13.68 -5.54
C ALA A 38 -4.08 14.48 -6.11
N GLU A 39 -4.98 13.81 -6.85
CA GLU A 39 -6.24 14.40 -7.35
C GLU A 39 -7.19 14.84 -6.21
N LYS A 40 -7.08 14.22 -5.04
CA LYS A 40 -7.80 14.61 -3.81
C LYS A 40 -7.07 15.69 -2.99
N GLY A 41 -5.97 16.25 -3.51
CA GLY A 41 -5.25 17.36 -2.90
C GLY A 41 -4.18 16.94 -1.87
N TYR A 42 -3.92 15.64 -1.69
CA TYR A 42 -2.84 15.19 -0.84
C TYR A 42 -1.48 15.61 -1.38
N VAL A 43 -0.53 15.90 -0.49
CA VAL A 43 0.89 15.83 -0.81
C VAL A 43 1.29 14.36 -0.82
N VAL A 44 1.69 13.82 -1.97
CA VAL A 44 1.97 12.39 -2.12
C VAL A 44 3.44 12.15 -2.36
N TYR A 45 4.08 11.43 -1.45
CA TYR A 45 5.41 10.89 -1.67
C TYR A 45 5.32 9.57 -2.44
N VAL A 46 5.81 9.61 -3.68
CA VAL A 46 5.91 8.48 -4.61
C VAL A 46 7.17 7.67 -4.26
N GLY A 47 7.01 6.70 -3.36
CA GLY A 47 8.11 5.85 -2.91
C GLY A 47 8.57 4.89 -4.01
N SER A 48 9.85 4.95 -4.39
CA SER A 48 10.46 4.08 -5.39
C SER A 48 11.92 3.77 -5.04
N ARG A 49 12.35 2.50 -5.14
CA ARG A 49 13.76 2.14 -4.96
C ARG A 49 14.68 2.76 -6.02
N ASN A 50 14.16 3.02 -7.21
CA ASN A 50 14.85 3.78 -8.24
C ASN A 50 14.30 5.21 -8.28
N LEU A 51 15.11 6.18 -7.85
CA LEU A 51 14.72 7.58 -7.73
C LEU A 51 14.27 8.18 -9.07
N GLN A 52 14.97 7.87 -10.16
CA GLN A 52 14.62 8.40 -11.49
C GLN A 52 13.23 7.94 -11.93
N LYS A 53 12.89 6.65 -11.75
CA LYS A 53 11.55 6.14 -12.04
C LYS A 53 10.49 6.75 -11.12
N GLY A 54 10.85 7.06 -9.88
CA GLY A 54 9.99 7.81 -8.97
C GLY A 54 9.74 9.23 -9.45
N GLN A 55 10.76 9.92 -9.98
CA GLN A 55 10.65 11.27 -10.54
C GLN A 55 9.77 11.30 -11.80
N GLU A 56 9.96 10.35 -12.71
CA GLU A 56 9.11 10.18 -13.89
C GLU A 56 7.64 10.01 -13.50
N ALA A 57 7.36 9.11 -12.55
CA ALA A 57 6.02 8.86 -12.04
C ALA A 57 5.42 10.08 -11.32
N ALA A 58 6.18 10.76 -10.47
CA ALA A 58 5.70 11.96 -9.78
C ALA A 58 5.39 13.11 -10.76
N THR A 59 6.17 13.24 -11.83
CA THR A 59 5.94 14.21 -12.90
C THR A 59 4.65 13.89 -13.67
N GLU A 60 4.41 12.61 -13.98
CA GLU A 60 3.20 12.16 -14.68
C GLU A 60 1.94 12.32 -13.80
N ILE A 61 2.03 12.02 -12.50
CA ILE A 61 0.95 12.23 -11.54
C ILE A 61 0.61 13.72 -11.43
N GLY A 62 1.62 14.58 -11.39
CA GLY A 62 1.43 16.02 -11.25
C GLY A 62 0.97 16.46 -9.86
N GLY A 63 0.33 17.64 -9.78
CA GLY A 63 -0.19 18.18 -8.53
C GLY A 63 0.90 18.36 -7.47
N LYS A 64 0.68 17.81 -6.26
CA LYS A 64 1.62 17.85 -5.14
C LYS A 64 2.40 16.53 -4.97
N ALA A 65 2.53 15.73 -6.05
CA ALA A 65 3.29 14.48 -6.01
C ALA A 65 4.80 14.75 -6.02
N GLN A 66 5.55 14.05 -5.18
CA GLN A 66 7.00 14.18 -5.03
C GLN A 66 7.66 12.82 -5.02
N ALA A 67 8.75 12.66 -5.76
CA ALA A 67 9.51 11.44 -5.73
C ALA A 67 10.26 11.28 -4.40
N LEU A 68 10.27 10.05 -3.87
CA LEU A 68 11.01 9.68 -2.68
C LEU A 68 11.77 8.38 -2.92
N GLN A 69 13.11 8.42 -2.80
CA GLN A 69 13.87 7.17 -2.87
C GLN A 69 13.58 6.33 -1.63
N LEU A 70 12.98 5.15 -1.84
CA LEU A 70 12.62 4.23 -0.78
C LEU A 70 12.66 2.79 -1.28
N ASP A 71 13.65 2.04 -0.81
CA ASP A 71 13.67 0.58 -0.86
C ASP A 71 13.26 0.06 0.53
N VAL A 72 12.17 -0.68 0.61
CA VAL A 72 11.61 -1.17 1.87
C VAL A 72 12.53 -2.19 2.56
N THR A 73 13.54 -2.71 1.85
CA THR A 73 14.53 -3.66 2.36
C THR A 73 15.85 -2.99 2.75
N ASP A 74 15.97 -1.66 2.56
CA ASP A 74 17.18 -0.90 2.88
C ASP A 74 16.91 0.20 3.93
N ASN A 75 17.35 -0.08 5.16
CA ASN A 75 17.21 0.84 6.30
C ASN A 75 17.82 2.23 6.05
N SER A 76 18.85 2.34 5.20
CA SER A 76 19.47 3.62 4.89
C SER A 76 18.53 4.53 4.08
N THR A 77 17.78 3.95 3.13
CA THR A 77 16.78 4.69 2.34
C THR A 77 15.55 5.03 3.19
N ILE A 78 15.12 4.10 4.07
CA ILE A 78 14.01 4.34 5.02
C ILE A 78 14.34 5.53 5.91
N THR A 79 15.55 5.58 6.51
CA THR A 79 15.99 6.69 7.38
C THR A 79 16.01 8.02 6.65
N LYS A 80 16.50 8.06 5.41
CA LYS A 80 16.49 9.28 4.57
C LYS A 80 15.06 9.73 4.25
N ALA A 81 14.17 8.78 3.95
CA ALA A 81 12.76 9.06 3.65
C ALA A 81 12.03 9.66 4.85
N ILE A 82 12.26 9.14 6.07
CA ILE A 82 11.73 9.71 7.31
C ILE A 82 12.22 11.15 7.48
N SER A 83 13.53 11.38 7.39
CA SER A 83 14.15 12.69 7.55
C SER A 83 13.57 13.71 6.57
N LYS A 84 13.30 13.30 5.33
CA LYS A 84 12.69 14.15 4.31
C LYS A 84 11.26 14.53 4.69
N ILE A 85 10.38 13.59 5.02
CA ILE A 85 8.98 13.86 5.35
C ILE A 85 8.88 14.65 6.68
N GLN A 86 9.74 14.33 7.65
CA GLN A 86 9.81 15.06 8.91
C GLN A 86 10.22 16.52 8.70
N GLY A 87 11.23 16.78 7.85
CA GLY A 87 11.70 18.14 7.55
C GLY A 87 10.67 18.95 6.77
N ASP A 88 9.92 18.31 5.86
CA ASP A 88 8.95 18.99 5.02
C ASP A 88 7.63 19.30 5.77
N PHE A 89 7.12 18.34 6.56
CA PHE A 89 5.75 18.41 7.12
C PHE A 89 5.66 18.05 8.62
N GLY A 90 6.65 17.40 9.20
CA GLY A 90 6.64 16.97 10.60
C GLY A 90 5.62 15.89 10.95
N ARG A 91 4.83 15.41 9.99
CA ARG A 91 3.79 14.38 10.17
C ARG A 91 3.59 13.55 8.90
N LEU A 92 2.94 12.41 9.06
CA LEU A 92 2.43 11.58 7.98
C LEU A 92 0.97 11.21 8.30
N ASP A 93 0.04 11.47 7.40
CA ASP A 93 -1.39 11.21 7.61
C ASP A 93 -1.81 9.84 7.03
N LEU A 94 -1.12 9.37 5.98
CA LEU A 94 -1.43 8.12 5.32
C LEU A 94 -0.15 7.39 4.89
N LEU A 95 0.00 6.14 5.33
CA LEU A 95 1.00 5.21 4.82
C LEU A 95 0.31 4.10 4.03
N VAL A 96 0.65 3.97 2.73
CA VAL A 96 0.21 2.85 1.90
C VAL A 96 1.40 1.93 1.62
N ASN A 97 1.41 0.77 2.25
CA ASN A 97 2.37 -0.30 2.00
C ASN A 97 1.92 -1.11 0.79
N ASN A 98 2.36 -0.67 -0.40
CA ASN A 98 2.02 -1.31 -1.67
C ASN A 98 3.21 -2.07 -2.30
N ALA A 99 4.46 -1.71 -1.97
CA ALA A 99 5.62 -2.40 -2.52
C ALA A 99 5.58 -3.91 -2.23
N ALA A 100 5.60 -4.72 -3.28
CA ALA A 100 5.60 -6.19 -3.17
C ALA A 100 6.27 -6.83 -4.39
N ILE A 101 6.72 -8.07 -4.22
CA ILE A 101 7.19 -8.96 -5.29
C ILE A 101 6.56 -10.34 -5.12
N SER A 102 6.38 -11.08 -6.22
CA SER A 102 5.89 -12.46 -6.21
C SER A 102 7.00 -13.48 -6.42
N ASN A 103 8.15 -13.02 -6.95
CA ASN A 103 9.35 -13.82 -7.20
C ASN A 103 10.55 -12.91 -7.42
N THR A 104 11.77 -13.47 -7.41
CA THR A 104 13.02 -12.68 -7.54
C THR A 104 13.57 -12.58 -8.96
N GLY A 105 13.09 -13.36 -9.91
CA GLY A 105 13.73 -13.32 -11.22
C GLY A 105 13.13 -14.20 -12.31
N LEU A 106 11.97 -14.77 -12.11
CA LEU A 106 11.35 -15.71 -13.07
C LEU A 106 10.66 -15.00 -14.24
N ARG A 107 11.26 -13.91 -14.74
CA ARG A 107 10.73 -13.18 -15.89
C ARG A 107 10.62 -14.10 -17.10
N GLY A 108 9.44 -14.15 -17.71
CA GLY A 108 9.15 -14.95 -18.90
C GLY A 108 8.60 -16.35 -18.65
N ARG A 109 8.41 -16.74 -17.38
CA ARG A 109 7.64 -17.95 -17.04
C ARG A 109 6.16 -17.61 -16.96
N ASN A 110 5.31 -18.54 -17.38
CA ASN A 110 3.87 -18.40 -17.16
C ASN A 110 3.52 -18.62 -15.67
N LEU A 111 2.30 -18.22 -15.31
CA LEU A 111 1.82 -18.31 -13.93
C LEU A 111 1.84 -19.74 -13.40
N LEU A 112 1.47 -20.74 -14.22
CA LEU A 112 1.41 -22.15 -13.81
C LEU A 112 2.80 -22.71 -13.49
N GLU A 113 3.82 -22.38 -14.28
CA GLU A 113 5.20 -22.76 -14.02
C GLU A 113 5.71 -22.13 -12.73
N THR A 114 5.41 -20.85 -12.51
CA THR A 114 5.78 -20.14 -11.28
C THR A 114 5.13 -20.78 -10.06
N LEU A 115 3.83 -21.04 -10.10
CA LEU A 115 3.10 -21.68 -8.99
C LEU A 115 3.62 -23.10 -8.71
N SER A 116 4.03 -23.85 -9.75
CA SER A 116 4.62 -25.18 -9.58
C SER A 116 5.87 -25.16 -8.72
N ASP A 117 6.78 -24.19 -8.94
CA ASP A 117 8.02 -24.03 -8.22
C ASP A 117 7.85 -23.41 -6.82
N GLN A 118 6.73 -22.73 -6.59
CA GLN A 118 6.42 -22.05 -5.32
C GLN A 118 5.60 -22.89 -4.33
N ARG A 119 5.28 -24.15 -4.67
CA ARG A 119 4.60 -25.06 -3.75
C ARG A 119 5.44 -25.35 -2.50
N ALA A 120 4.80 -25.47 -1.35
CA ALA A 120 5.45 -25.68 -0.06
C ALA A 120 6.42 -26.89 -0.03
N SER A 121 6.17 -27.92 -0.84
CA SER A 121 7.01 -29.12 -0.92
C SER A 121 8.31 -28.95 -1.72
N VAL A 122 8.43 -27.91 -2.54
CA VAL A 122 9.57 -27.72 -3.47
C VAL A 122 10.13 -26.30 -3.49
N ALA A 123 9.45 -25.32 -2.91
CA ALA A 123 9.85 -23.92 -2.94
C ALA A 123 11.27 -23.73 -2.36
N SER A 124 12.10 -22.97 -3.08
CA SER A 124 13.42 -22.60 -2.59
C SER A 124 13.31 -21.71 -1.36
N LEU A 125 14.02 -22.05 -0.28
CA LEU A 125 14.09 -21.23 0.92
C LEU A 125 14.73 -19.86 0.65
N GLU A 126 15.61 -19.74 -0.32
CA GLU A 126 16.19 -18.48 -0.75
C GLU A 126 15.12 -17.57 -1.36
N GLU A 127 14.30 -18.11 -2.26
CA GLU A 127 13.17 -17.41 -2.88
C GLU A 127 12.13 -16.96 -1.83
N VAL A 128 11.75 -17.86 -0.92
CA VAL A 128 10.85 -17.54 0.20
C VAL A 128 11.40 -16.37 1.01
N ARG A 129 12.67 -16.43 1.43
CA ARG A 129 13.28 -15.34 2.22
C ARG A 129 13.29 -14.03 1.47
N ALA A 130 13.67 -14.02 0.19
CA ALA A 130 13.76 -12.81 -0.60
C ALA A 130 12.39 -12.14 -0.81
N VAL A 131 11.33 -12.92 -1.06
CA VAL A 131 9.97 -12.39 -1.20
C VAL A 131 9.43 -11.89 0.16
N TRP A 132 9.66 -12.64 1.23
CA TRP A 132 9.22 -12.25 2.57
C TRP A 132 9.98 -11.03 3.09
N GLU A 133 11.24 -10.85 2.70
CA GLU A 133 12.02 -9.66 3.02
C GLU A 133 11.32 -8.39 2.54
N THR A 134 10.78 -8.41 1.31
CA THR A 134 10.02 -7.28 0.77
C THR A 134 8.60 -7.21 1.35
N ASN A 135 7.85 -8.33 1.29
CA ASN A 135 6.40 -8.31 1.48
C ASN A 135 5.98 -8.29 2.96
N VAL A 136 6.86 -8.69 3.88
CA VAL A 136 6.58 -8.80 5.32
C VAL A 136 7.52 -7.93 6.12
N PHE A 137 8.83 -8.22 6.09
CA PHE A 137 9.81 -7.51 6.92
C PHE A 137 9.98 -6.05 6.47
N GLY A 138 9.98 -5.78 5.17
CA GLY A 138 10.01 -4.43 4.64
C GLY A 138 8.78 -3.60 5.04
N VAL A 139 7.58 -4.20 5.02
CA VAL A 139 6.36 -3.53 5.50
C VAL A 139 6.44 -3.23 6.99
N LEU A 140 6.92 -4.18 7.80
CA LEU A 140 7.13 -3.97 9.24
C LEU A 140 8.14 -2.85 9.48
N ALA A 141 9.30 -2.89 8.81
CA ALA A 141 10.37 -1.89 8.96
C ALA A 141 9.88 -0.48 8.61
N VAL A 142 9.18 -0.32 7.48
CA VAL A 142 8.60 0.97 7.07
C VAL A 142 7.54 1.42 8.06
N SER A 143 6.62 0.55 8.49
CA SER A 143 5.55 0.91 9.42
C SER A 143 6.12 1.38 10.77
N GLN A 144 7.09 0.66 11.33
CA GLN A 144 7.78 1.04 12.58
C GLN A 144 8.51 2.37 12.44
N ALA A 145 9.22 2.55 11.35
CA ALA A 145 10.05 3.72 11.10
C ALA A 145 9.21 5.01 10.93
N PHE A 146 8.05 4.92 10.29
CA PHE A 146 7.14 6.07 10.09
C PHE A 146 6.12 6.25 11.22
N LEU A 147 6.02 5.33 12.18
CA LEU A 147 5.09 5.44 13.31
C LEU A 147 5.21 6.76 14.10
N PRO A 148 6.41 7.32 14.38
CA PRO A 148 6.52 8.62 15.04
C PRO A 148 5.82 9.75 14.28
N LEU A 149 5.90 9.76 12.92
CA LEU A 149 5.24 10.78 12.10
C LEU A 149 3.73 10.53 12.00
N LEU A 150 3.28 9.27 11.95
CA LEU A 150 1.86 8.91 12.00
C LEU A 150 1.22 9.36 13.32
N LYS A 151 1.92 9.23 14.44
CA LYS A 151 1.45 9.72 15.76
C LYS A 151 1.28 11.25 15.83
N CYS A 152 1.89 12.01 14.93
CA CYS A 152 1.72 13.46 14.83
C CYS A 152 0.49 13.87 14.00
N SER A 153 -0.21 12.94 13.38
CA SER A 153 -1.45 13.17 12.63
C SER A 153 -2.67 12.97 13.52
N SER A 154 -3.72 13.76 13.29
CA SER A 154 -5.02 13.60 13.96
C SER A 154 -5.91 12.52 13.33
N SER A 155 -5.56 12.04 12.13
CA SER A 155 -6.36 11.06 11.36
C SER A 155 -5.47 10.04 10.63
N ALA A 156 -4.42 9.55 11.31
CA ALA A 156 -3.44 8.65 10.72
C ALA A 156 -4.04 7.30 10.31
N ARG A 157 -3.61 6.83 9.12
CA ARG A 157 -4.02 5.53 8.56
C ARG A 157 -2.84 4.78 7.98
N ILE A 158 -2.88 3.45 8.10
CA ILE A 158 -1.98 2.52 7.41
C ILE A 158 -2.84 1.59 6.56
N VAL A 159 -2.57 1.51 5.27
CA VAL A 159 -3.22 0.59 4.33
C VAL A 159 -2.17 -0.38 3.79
N ASN A 160 -2.35 -1.65 4.07
CA ASN A 160 -1.49 -2.71 3.59
C ASN A 160 -2.12 -3.37 2.35
N VAL A 161 -1.49 -3.22 1.18
CA VAL A 161 -1.95 -3.88 -0.05
C VAL A 161 -1.58 -5.36 0.03
N SER A 162 -2.57 -6.16 0.41
CA SER A 162 -2.50 -7.60 0.55
C SER A 162 -3.00 -8.32 -0.73
N SER A 163 -3.57 -9.48 -0.58
CA SER A 163 -4.18 -10.30 -1.62
C SER A 163 -5.18 -11.26 -0.99
N ALA A 164 -6.26 -11.58 -1.67
CA ALA A 164 -7.19 -12.65 -1.27
C ALA A 164 -6.48 -14.00 -1.08
N LEU A 165 -5.35 -14.22 -1.76
CA LEU A 165 -4.47 -15.38 -1.51
C LEU A 165 -3.87 -15.39 -0.10
N GLY A 166 -3.86 -14.26 0.62
CA GLY A 166 -3.46 -14.21 2.02
C GLY A 166 -4.51 -14.72 3.00
N SER A 167 -5.75 -14.93 2.58
CA SER A 167 -6.83 -15.44 3.43
C SER A 167 -6.74 -16.96 3.62
N LEU A 168 -6.44 -17.40 4.84
CA LEU A 168 -6.44 -18.84 5.16
C LEU A 168 -7.85 -19.44 5.05
N THR A 169 -8.86 -18.68 5.46
CA THR A 169 -10.27 -19.10 5.38
C THR A 169 -10.69 -19.38 3.93
N LEU A 170 -10.41 -18.44 2.99
CA LEU A 170 -10.74 -18.65 1.58
C LEU A 170 -9.94 -19.78 0.95
N ASN A 171 -8.66 -19.94 1.29
CA ASN A 171 -7.83 -20.99 0.72
C ASN A 171 -8.19 -22.39 1.24
N MET A 172 -8.80 -22.49 2.44
CA MET A 172 -9.31 -23.76 2.98
C MET A 172 -10.70 -24.11 2.45
N ASP A 173 -11.44 -23.16 1.88
CA ASP A 173 -12.72 -23.44 1.23
C ASP A 173 -12.52 -24.23 -0.08
N THR A 174 -13.03 -25.45 -0.12
CA THR A 174 -12.91 -26.34 -1.28
C THR A 174 -13.71 -25.86 -2.49
N SER A 175 -14.67 -24.96 -2.31
CA SER A 175 -15.45 -24.34 -3.38
C SER A 175 -14.75 -23.13 -4.01
N ASN A 176 -13.69 -22.58 -3.38
CA ASN A 176 -12.93 -21.46 -3.92
C ASN A 176 -12.15 -21.89 -5.19
N PRO A 177 -12.48 -21.35 -6.38
CA PRO A 177 -11.81 -21.73 -7.63
C PRO A 177 -10.33 -21.36 -7.66
N HIS A 178 -9.90 -20.39 -6.82
CA HIS A 178 -8.52 -19.88 -6.78
C HIS A 178 -7.65 -20.54 -5.71
N ARG A 179 -8.18 -21.48 -4.92
CA ARG A 179 -7.43 -22.11 -3.81
C ARG A 179 -6.11 -22.77 -4.24
N GLN A 180 -6.05 -23.28 -5.48
CA GLN A 180 -4.85 -23.94 -6.03
C GLN A 180 -3.72 -22.94 -6.35
N MET A 181 -4.01 -21.62 -6.33
CA MET A 181 -3.02 -20.56 -6.51
C MET A 181 -2.31 -20.18 -5.21
N PHE A 182 -2.75 -20.71 -4.07
CA PHE A 182 -2.06 -20.47 -2.79
C PHE A 182 -0.71 -21.20 -2.76
N ASP A 183 0.35 -20.44 -2.58
CA ASP A 183 1.73 -20.91 -2.58
C ASP A 183 2.48 -20.49 -1.33
N MET A 184 3.69 -21.07 -1.12
CA MET A 184 4.52 -20.79 0.07
C MET A 184 5.32 -19.47 -0.06
N VAL A 185 5.54 -18.98 -1.27
CA VAL A 185 6.39 -17.82 -1.53
C VAL A 185 5.60 -16.54 -1.40
N TYR A 186 4.62 -16.33 -2.28
CA TYR A 186 3.81 -15.11 -2.32
C TYR A 186 2.56 -15.21 -1.43
N GLY A 187 1.72 -16.23 -1.63
CA GLY A 187 0.47 -16.39 -0.90
C GLY A 187 0.67 -16.39 0.60
N ALA A 188 1.60 -17.21 1.10
CA ALA A 188 1.92 -17.26 2.52
C ALA A 188 2.57 -15.95 3.04
N SER A 189 3.30 -15.18 2.21
CA SER A 189 3.78 -13.86 2.59
C SER A 189 2.63 -12.88 2.82
N LYS A 190 1.55 -12.98 2.03
CA LYS A 190 0.35 -12.14 2.20
C LYS A 190 -0.47 -12.57 3.43
N THR A 191 -0.47 -13.85 3.80
CA THR A 191 -1.01 -14.30 5.09
C THR A 191 -0.23 -13.69 6.26
N ALA A 192 1.10 -13.68 6.20
CA ALA A 192 1.94 -13.05 7.22
C ALA A 192 1.69 -11.52 7.29
N LEU A 193 1.51 -10.85 6.15
CA LEU A 193 1.14 -9.44 6.08
C LEU A 193 -0.25 -9.18 6.71
N ASN A 194 -1.21 -10.08 6.52
CA ASN A 194 -2.51 -10.00 7.18
C ASN A 194 -2.36 -10.10 8.71
N GLY A 195 -1.54 -11.03 9.21
CA GLY A 195 -1.22 -11.13 10.63
C GLY A 195 -0.54 -9.86 11.18
N LEU A 196 0.40 -9.28 10.43
CA LEU A 196 1.01 -7.99 10.76
C LEU A 196 -0.03 -6.86 10.81
N THR A 197 -0.97 -6.83 9.87
CA THR A 197 -2.05 -5.83 9.85
C THR A 197 -2.90 -5.90 11.10
N VAL A 198 -3.33 -7.10 11.50
CA VAL A 198 -4.12 -7.31 12.72
C VAL A 198 -3.32 -6.89 13.96
N SER A 199 -2.04 -7.28 14.05
CA SER A 199 -1.15 -6.91 15.16
C SER A 199 -1.05 -5.38 15.32
N LEU A 200 -0.78 -4.67 14.22
CA LEU A 200 -0.71 -3.21 14.23
C LEU A 200 -2.07 -2.55 14.53
N ALA A 201 -3.18 -3.11 14.02
CA ALA A 201 -4.50 -2.58 14.29
C ALA A 201 -4.85 -2.63 15.78
N ILE A 202 -4.52 -3.75 16.45
CA ILE A 202 -4.72 -3.91 17.90
C ILE A 202 -3.80 -2.97 18.69
N GLU A 203 -2.51 -2.94 18.36
CA GLU A 203 -1.51 -2.12 19.08
C GLU A 203 -1.83 -0.62 19.00
N LEU A 204 -2.27 -0.15 17.82
CA LEU A 204 -2.44 1.27 17.53
C LEU A 204 -3.86 1.79 17.78
N GLU A 205 -4.79 0.92 18.22
CA GLU A 205 -6.20 1.27 18.48
C GLU A 205 -6.32 2.43 19.47
N SER A 206 -5.60 2.37 20.59
CA SER A 206 -5.63 3.41 21.62
C SER A 206 -5.06 4.76 21.17
N LEU A 207 -4.32 4.77 20.06
CA LEU A 207 -3.77 5.98 19.44
C LEU A 207 -4.68 6.53 18.34
N GLY A 208 -5.81 5.87 18.03
CA GLY A 208 -6.71 6.25 16.96
C GLY A 208 -6.14 6.05 15.54
N ILE A 209 -5.02 5.35 15.40
CA ILE A 209 -4.40 5.06 14.11
C ILE A 209 -5.09 3.82 13.50
N LYS A 210 -5.71 3.97 12.34
CA LYS A 210 -6.42 2.88 11.67
C LYS A 210 -5.49 2.07 10.79
N VAL A 211 -5.59 0.75 10.86
CA VAL A 211 -4.74 -0.17 10.06
C VAL A 211 -5.61 -1.22 9.40
N ASN A 212 -5.59 -1.26 8.06
CA ASN A 212 -6.43 -2.16 7.27
C ASN A 212 -5.62 -2.87 6.19
N ALA A 213 -6.07 -4.05 5.79
CA ALA A 213 -5.60 -4.77 4.62
C ALA A 213 -6.59 -4.63 3.46
N VAL A 214 -6.08 -4.58 2.23
CA VAL A 214 -6.90 -4.55 1.02
C VAL A 214 -6.38 -5.53 -0.02
N SER A 215 -7.30 -6.21 -0.72
CA SER A 215 -6.98 -7.00 -1.91
C SER A 215 -7.44 -6.23 -3.15
N PRO A 216 -6.52 -5.93 -4.09
CA PRO A 216 -6.87 -5.21 -5.32
C PRO A 216 -7.61 -6.07 -6.37
N GLY A 217 -7.91 -7.35 -6.09
CA GLY A 217 -8.39 -8.30 -7.08
C GLY A 217 -7.25 -8.91 -7.91
N PHE A 218 -7.60 -9.58 -9.02
CA PHE A 218 -6.63 -10.19 -9.94
C PHE A 218 -6.23 -9.19 -11.03
N THR A 219 -5.44 -8.21 -10.62
CA THR A 219 -5.05 -7.06 -11.46
C THR A 219 -3.86 -7.40 -12.36
N SER A 220 -3.94 -7.02 -13.64
CA SER A 220 -2.88 -7.17 -14.64
C SER A 220 -1.70 -6.25 -14.36
N THR A 221 -0.63 -6.79 -13.80
CA THR A 221 0.58 -6.03 -13.44
C THR A 221 1.85 -6.84 -13.73
N ALA A 222 3.00 -6.18 -13.66
CA ALA A 222 4.29 -6.87 -13.79
C ALA A 222 4.55 -7.89 -12.66
N LEU A 223 3.76 -7.90 -11.59
CA LEU A 223 3.87 -8.84 -10.49
C LEU A 223 3.42 -10.24 -10.90
N ASN A 224 2.43 -10.34 -11.80
CA ASN A 224 1.88 -11.59 -12.33
C ASN A 224 2.04 -11.72 -13.85
N ASN A 225 3.11 -11.14 -14.42
CA ASN A 225 3.38 -11.14 -15.87
C ASN A 225 2.22 -10.64 -16.73
N PHE A 226 1.39 -9.73 -16.18
CA PHE A 226 0.20 -9.17 -16.83
C PHE A 226 -0.91 -10.21 -17.16
N GLU A 227 -0.95 -11.33 -16.44
CA GLU A 227 -1.98 -12.36 -16.58
C GLU A 227 -3.27 -12.06 -15.78
N GLY A 228 -3.33 -10.90 -15.09
CA GLY A 228 -4.54 -10.45 -14.39
C GLY A 228 -5.69 -10.13 -15.34
N THR A 229 -6.91 -10.23 -14.82
CA THR A 229 -8.16 -9.96 -15.58
C THR A 229 -8.64 -8.53 -15.44
N GLU A 230 -8.18 -7.81 -14.40
CA GLU A 230 -8.56 -6.42 -14.12
C GLU A 230 -7.45 -5.47 -14.55
N SER A 231 -7.82 -4.27 -14.99
CA SER A 231 -6.88 -3.17 -15.23
C SER A 231 -6.28 -2.65 -13.92
N VAL A 232 -5.18 -1.90 -13.99
CA VAL A 232 -4.59 -1.26 -12.79
C VAL A 232 -5.51 -0.20 -12.19
N GLU A 233 -6.32 0.44 -13.00
CA GLU A 233 -7.35 1.40 -12.59
C GLU A 233 -8.44 0.71 -11.77
N GLU A 234 -8.94 -0.43 -12.23
CA GLU A 234 -9.94 -1.24 -11.50
C GLU A 234 -9.37 -1.77 -10.20
N GLY A 235 -8.19 -2.40 -10.25
CA GLY A 235 -7.55 -2.96 -9.06
C GLY A 235 -7.12 -1.91 -8.03
N SER A 236 -7.00 -0.65 -8.40
CA SER A 236 -6.68 0.43 -7.45
C SER A 236 -7.90 1.01 -6.72
N ARG A 237 -9.14 0.75 -7.18
CA ARG A 237 -10.36 1.35 -6.61
C ARG A 237 -10.52 1.06 -5.12
N GLU A 238 -10.40 -0.19 -4.72
CA GLU A 238 -10.55 -0.57 -3.32
C GLU A 238 -9.40 -0.05 -2.42
N PRO A 239 -8.11 -0.19 -2.78
CA PRO A 239 -7.03 0.48 -2.06
C PRO A 239 -7.22 1.98 -1.89
N VAL A 240 -7.69 2.68 -2.93
CA VAL A 240 -7.98 4.12 -2.88
C VAL A 240 -9.16 4.42 -1.96
N ARG A 241 -10.25 3.65 -2.04
CA ARG A 241 -11.41 3.81 -1.15
C ARG A 241 -11.01 3.72 0.31
N VAL A 242 -10.29 2.66 0.69
CA VAL A 242 -9.83 2.46 2.09
C VAL A 242 -8.83 3.54 2.51
N ALA A 243 -7.95 3.97 1.60
CA ALA A 243 -6.98 5.03 1.87
C ALA A 243 -7.66 6.39 2.15
N LEU A 244 -8.80 6.67 1.53
CA LEU A 244 -9.56 7.93 1.69
C LEU A 244 -10.60 7.87 2.81
N GLU A 245 -10.92 6.70 3.35
CA GLU A 245 -11.95 6.50 4.37
C GLU A 245 -11.45 6.88 5.76
N GLU A 246 -11.63 8.17 6.13
CA GLU A 246 -11.12 8.70 7.40
C GLU A 246 -11.85 8.14 8.62
N ASP A 247 -13.16 7.98 8.54
CA ASP A 247 -14.02 7.50 9.64
C ASP A 247 -14.33 5.99 9.58
N GLY A 248 -13.70 5.26 8.65
CA GLY A 248 -13.87 3.82 8.48
C GLY A 248 -13.37 2.98 9.67
N PRO A 249 -13.62 1.69 9.66
CA PRO A 249 -13.16 0.76 10.70
C PRO A 249 -11.64 0.56 10.66
N SER A 250 -11.11 -0.08 11.70
CA SER A 250 -9.72 -0.57 11.77
C SER A 250 -9.73 -2.09 11.95
N GLY A 251 -8.70 -2.77 11.48
CA GLY A 251 -8.55 -4.22 11.62
C GLY A 251 -9.44 -5.00 10.66
N ILE A 252 -9.76 -4.45 9.49
CA ILE A 252 -10.53 -5.15 8.46
C ILE A 252 -9.66 -5.51 7.24
N PHE A 253 -10.11 -6.53 6.53
CA PHE A 253 -9.57 -6.92 5.25
C PHE A 253 -10.69 -6.87 4.20
N THR A 254 -10.50 -6.05 3.16
CA THR A 254 -11.48 -5.86 2.10
C THR A 254 -10.93 -6.24 0.73
N GLY A 255 -11.79 -6.63 -0.16
CA GLY A 255 -11.53 -6.90 -1.57
C GLY A 255 -12.33 -5.96 -2.47
N PRO A 256 -12.34 -6.21 -3.80
CA PRO A 256 -13.08 -5.41 -4.76
C PRO A 256 -14.50 -5.11 -4.28
N ASP A 257 -14.98 -3.89 -4.56
CA ASP A 257 -16.31 -3.39 -4.20
C ASP A 257 -16.61 -3.36 -2.68
N GLY A 258 -15.57 -3.35 -1.83
CA GLY A 258 -15.70 -3.29 -0.38
C GLY A 258 -16.13 -4.60 0.27
N VAL A 259 -16.07 -5.71 -0.46
CA VAL A 259 -16.41 -7.04 0.08
C VAL A 259 -15.43 -7.39 1.21
N ILE A 260 -15.96 -7.77 2.38
CA ILE A 260 -15.13 -8.25 3.48
C ILE A 260 -14.51 -9.59 3.09
N VAL A 261 -13.19 -9.63 3.12
CA VAL A 261 -12.40 -10.85 2.94
C VAL A 261 -12.11 -11.44 4.32
N PRO A 262 -12.44 -12.69 4.59
CA PRO A 262 -12.06 -13.31 5.88
C PRO A 262 -10.54 -13.46 5.97
N TRP A 263 -10.02 -13.38 7.20
CA TRP A 263 -8.58 -13.54 7.48
C TRP A 263 -8.04 -14.95 7.16
#